data_5eaf754cdf2916655c711799adfa62eb
#
_entry.id   5eaf754cdf2916655c711799adfa62eb
#
_cell.length_a   1.000
_cell.length_b   1.000
_cell.length_c   1.000
_cell.angle_alpha   90.00
_cell.angle_beta   90.00
_cell.angle_gamma   90.00
#
_symmetry.space_group_name_H-M   'P 1'
#
loop_
_entity.id
_entity.type
_entity.pdbx_description
1 polymer ?
#
loop_
_entity_poly.entity_id
_entity_poly.type
_entity_poly.pdbx_seq_one_letter_code
_entity_poly.pdbx_strand_id
1 'polypeptide(L)'
;MNTPRHMLNVLRLAVALLFASALMSRCASMMTPTGGPRDSLPPVIVNMTPDNFATGRPTVGHGKIYIEFDEFVQLKDQQKEFFTSPAMKKKPLITLRGRGIVVQLRDTLAPNTTYALNFGSAIRDNNEGNPLYSMRYVFSTGPEIDSMVLSGYTADSYKAVSYTHLRAHETELHL
;
A
#
# COMPACT_ATOMS: atom_id res chain seq x y z
N MET A 1 62.42 -39.16 40.19
CA MET A 1 61.77 -39.76 38.98
C MET A 1 60.29 -39.62 39.15
N ASN A 2 59.68 -38.47 38.68
CA ASN A 2 58.22 -38.19 38.75
C ASN A 2 57.59 -37.94 37.38
N THR A 3 58.15 -38.57 36.38
CA THR A 3 57.74 -38.32 34.96
C THR A 3 56.45 -38.98 34.46
N PRO A 4 55.95 -40.12 34.98
CA PRO A 4 54.78 -40.74 34.37
C PRO A 4 53.43 -40.01 34.72
N ARG A 5 53.35 -39.41 35.91
CA ARG A 5 52.07 -38.75 36.30
C ARG A 5 51.82 -37.42 35.59
N HIS A 6 52.86 -36.65 35.32
CA HIS A 6 52.75 -35.39 34.59
C HIS A 6 52.37 -35.63 33.12
N MET A 7 52.97 -36.60 32.47
CA MET A 7 52.61 -36.98 31.08
C MET A 7 51.18 -37.47 30.98
N LEU A 8 50.70 -38.23 31.97
CA LEU A 8 49.33 -38.72 31.98
C LEU A 8 48.29 -37.58 32.16
N ASN A 9 48.62 -36.60 32.98
CA ASN A 9 47.78 -35.44 33.19
C ASN A 9 47.77 -34.51 31.96
N VAL A 10 48.92 -34.30 31.33
CA VAL A 10 49.00 -33.54 30.08
C VAL A 10 48.19 -34.23 28.97
N LEU A 11 48.28 -35.54 28.86
CA LEU A 11 47.49 -36.30 27.86
C LEU A 11 45.99 -36.19 28.14
N ARG A 12 45.55 -36.28 29.39
CA ARG A 12 44.14 -36.10 29.77
C ARG A 12 43.63 -34.70 29.45
N LEU A 13 44.44 -33.68 29.68
CA LEU A 13 44.10 -32.29 29.37
C LEU A 13 44.00 -32.04 27.87
N ALA A 14 44.91 -32.62 27.09
CA ALA A 14 44.86 -32.56 25.64
C ALA A 14 43.63 -33.26 25.04
N VAL A 15 43.26 -34.42 25.56
CA VAL A 15 42.05 -35.14 25.16
C VAL A 15 40.77 -34.36 25.52
N ALA A 16 40.73 -33.76 26.71
CA ALA A 16 39.61 -32.94 27.15
C ALA A 16 39.45 -31.68 26.28
N LEU A 17 40.55 -31.03 25.90
CA LEU A 17 40.55 -29.89 25.00
C LEU A 17 40.10 -30.25 23.59
N LEU A 18 40.54 -31.40 23.07
CA LEU A 18 40.08 -31.93 21.77
C LEU A 18 38.58 -32.26 21.80
N PHE A 19 38.08 -32.80 22.89
CA PHE A 19 36.65 -33.11 23.03
C PHE A 19 35.83 -31.84 23.18
N ALA A 20 36.33 -30.83 23.90
CA ALA A 20 35.69 -29.53 24.02
C ALA A 20 35.63 -28.78 22.66
N SER A 21 36.72 -28.85 21.88
CA SER A 21 36.73 -28.23 20.53
C SER A 21 35.76 -28.92 19.54
N ALA A 22 35.62 -30.24 19.63
CA ALA A 22 34.68 -30.98 18.82
C ALA A 22 33.19 -30.67 19.14
N LEU A 23 32.90 -30.34 20.42
CA LEU A 23 31.56 -29.91 20.84
C LEU A 23 31.20 -28.50 20.38
N MET A 24 32.19 -27.64 20.14
CA MET A 24 32.00 -26.28 19.64
C MET A 24 31.80 -26.21 18.11
N SER A 25 32.07 -27.30 17.38
CA SER A 25 31.96 -27.36 15.92
C SER A 25 30.52 -27.59 15.42
N ARG A 26 29.50 -27.36 16.24
CA ARG A 26 28.13 -27.31 15.74
C ARG A 26 27.94 -26.00 14.98
N CYS A 27 28.38 -26.00 13.72
CA CYS A 27 27.92 -25.01 12.75
C CYS A 27 26.38 -25.01 12.75
N ALA A 28 25.80 -23.95 13.30
CA ALA A 28 24.41 -23.68 13.05
C ALA A 28 24.23 -23.53 11.54
N SER A 29 23.59 -24.50 10.91
CA SER A 29 23.16 -24.39 9.53
C SER A 29 22.18 -23.21 9.48
N MET A 30 22.66 -22.04 9.04
CA MET A 30 21.77 -20.93 8.66
C MET A 30 21.12 -21.31 7.32
N MET A 31 20.14 -22.19 7.38
CA MET A 31 19.19 -22.26 6.27
C MET A 31 18.42 -20.94 6.30
N THR A 32 18.63 -20.15 5.27
CA THR A 32 17.74 -19.00 5.01
C THR A 32 16.32 -19.55 4.99
N PRO A 33 15.40 -19.03 5.84
CA PRO A 33 14.03 -19.49 5.80
C PRO A 33 13.52 -19.25 4.39
N THR A 34 13.20 -20.33 3.69
CA THR A 34 12.47 -20.27 2.43
C THR A 34 11.09 -19.78 2.80
N GLY A 35 10.80 -18.50 2.56
CA GLY A 35 9.49 -17.91 2.77
C GLY A 35 8.42 -18.77 2.10
N GLY A 36 7.19 -18.68 2.60
CA GLY A 36 6.03 -19.28 1.96
C GLY A 36 5.84 -18.81 0.51
N PRO A 37 4.80 -19.28 -0.19
CA PRO A 37 4.48 -18.77 -1.51
C PRO A 37 4.34 -17.24 -1.44
N ARG A 38 4.89 -16.56 -2.44
CA ARG A 38 4.82 -15.11 -2.54
C ARG A 38 3.37 -14.68 -2.65
N ASP A 39 2.95 -13.72 -1.82
CA ASP A 39 1.63 -13.11 -1.95
C ASP A 39 1.57 -12.27 -3.23
N SER A 40 0.49 -12.39 -3.97
CA SER A 40 0.22 -11.66 -5.20
C SER A 40 -1.08 -10.85 -5.13
N LEU A 41 -1.71 -10.83 -3.96
CA LEU A 41 -2.96 -10.09 -3.77
C LEU A 41 -2.66 -8.62 -3.42
N PRO A 42 -3.45 -7.69 -3.91
CA PRO A 42 -3.36 -6.30 -3.47
C PRO A 42 -4.04 -6.12 -2.11
N PRO A 43 -3.69 -5.07 -1.35
CA PRO A 43 -4.37 -4.77 -0.09
C PRO A 43 -5.86 -4.52 -0.30
N VAL A 44 -6.68 -5.00 0.65
CA VAL A 44 -8.13 -4.85 0.62
C VAL A 44 -8.57 -3.77 1.61
N ILE A 45 -9.51 -2.94 1.19
CA ILE A 45 -10.06 -1.88 2.04
C ILE A 45 -11.01 -2.52 3.06
N VAL A 46 -10.74 -2.29 4.35
CA VAL A 46 -11.56 -2.78 5.46
C VAL A 46 -12.54 -1.72 5.92
N ASN A 47 -12.08 -0.44 5.98
CA ASN A 47 -12.91 0.63 6.51
C ASN A 47 -12.52 1.97 5.87
N MET A 48 -13.51 2.85 5.73
CA MET A 48 -13.32 4.25 5.35
C MET A 48 -14.11 5.15 6.30
N THR A 49 -13.48 6.20 6.79
CA THR A 49 -14.15 7.16 7.67
C THR A 49 -13.80 8.59 7.24
N PRO A 50 -14.76 9.40 6.78
CA PRO A 50 -16.16 9.03 6.47
C PRO A 50 -16.28 8.00 5.35
N ASP A 51 -17.46 7.41 5.25
CA ASP A 51 -17.75 6.43 4.18
C ASP A 51 -17.51 7.01 2.79
N ASN A 52 -17.21 6.15 1.85
CA ASN A 52 -17.17 6.52 0.45
C ASN A 52 -18.56 6.99 0.00
N PHE A 53 -18.61 7.98 -0.87
CA PHE A 53 -19.85 8.66 -1.31
C PHE A 53 -20.57 9.46 -0.21
N ALA A 54 -19.87 9.87 0.84
CA ALA A 54 -20.43 10.76 1.85
C ALA A 54 -20.82 12.11 1.25
N THR A 55 -22.01 12.61 1.63
CA THR A 55 -22.55 13.89 1.21
C THR A 55 -22.55 14.94 2.32
N GLY A 56 -22.80 16.20 2.00
CA GLY A 56 -22.87 17.28 3.00
C GLY A 56 -21.55 17.56 3.72
N ARG A 57 -20.43 17.30 3.08
CA ARG A 57 -19.11 17.55 3.68
C ARG A 57 -18.84 19.04 3.81
N PRO A 58 -18.24 19.51 4.94
CA PRO A 58 -17.95 20.92 5.10
C PRO A 58 -17.02 21.45 4.02
N THR A 59 -17.33 22.63 3.49
CA THR A 59 -16.49 23.32 2.50
C THR A 59 -15.23 23.93 3.10
N VAL A 60 -15.29 24.28 4.40
CA VAL A 60 -14.21 24.90 5.16
C VAL A 60 -13.75 23.95 6.27
N GLY A 61 -12.47 23.88 6.45
CA GLY A 61 -11.85 23.06 7.49
C GLY A 61 -11.00 21.93 6.92
N HIS A 62 -10.06 21.49 7.71
CA HIS A 62 -9.12 20.43 7.32
C HIS A 62 -9.78 19.05 7.55
N GLY A 63 -10.71 18.69 6.67
CA GLY A 63 -11.33 17.38 6.71
C GLY A 63 -10.28 16.26 6.59
N LYS A 64 -10.36 15.27 7.47
CA LYS A 64 -9.54 14.06 7.40
C LYS A 64 -10.39 12.90 6.90
N ILE A 65 -9.79 12.08 6.06
CA ILE A 65 -10.36 10.84 5.59
C ILE A 65 -9.40 9.73 6.04
N TYR A 66 -9.93 8.74 6.71
CA TYR A 66 -9.19 7.58 7.18
C TYR A 66 -9.58 6.40 6.31
N ILE A 67 -8.60 5.70 5.78
CA ILE A 67 -8.81 4.50 4.97
C ILE A 67 -7.93 3.42 5.57
N GLU A 68 -8.54 2.33 6.01
CA GLU A 68 -7.90 1.20 6.66
C GLU A 68 -7.90 0.00 5.74
N PHE A 69 -6.79 -0.73 5.72
CA PHE A 69 -6.58 -1.94 4.92
C PHE A 69 -6.42 -3.15 5.85
N ASP A 70 -6.58 -4.32 5.29
CA ASP A 70 -6.38 -5.61 5.97
C ASP A 70 -4.91 -5.85 6.33
N GLU A 71 -3.98 -5.19 5.61
CA GLU A 71 -2.54 -5.30 5.79
C GLU A 71 -1.82 -3.95 5.84
N PHE A 72 -0.51 -3.97 6.11
CA PHE A 72 0.31 -2.76 6.04
C PHE A 72 0.54 -2.35 4.59
N VAL A 73 0.38 -1.06 4.33
CA VAL A 73 0.54 -0.46 3.01
C VAL A 73 1.70 0.51 2.96
N GLN A 74 2.23 0.72 1.77
CA GLN A 74 3.20 1.76 1.45
C GLN A 74 2.63 2.68 0.37
N LEU A 75 3.16 3.91 0.34
CA LEU A 75 2.78 4.91 -0.67
C LEU A 75 3.94 5.11 -1.64
N LYS A 76 3.70 4.85 -2.91
CA LYS A 76 4.70 4.99 -3.97
C LYS A 76 4.22 5.94 -5.05
N ASP A 77 5.12 6.76 -5.58
CA ASP A 77 4.86 7.67 -6.71
C ASP A 77 3.61 8.57 -6.54
N GLN A 78 3.26 8.96 -5.30
CA GLN A 78 2.06 9.75 -4.98
C GLN A 78 1.88 10.98 -5.87
N GLN A 79 2.97 11.64 -6.26
CA GLN A 79 2.89 12.88 -7.05
C GLN A 79 2.39 12.64 -8.47
N LYS A 80 2.64 11.45 -9.01
CA LYS A 80 2.22 11.04 -10.36
C LYS A 80 0.87 10.37 -10.36
N GLU A 81 0.65 9.50 -9.39
CA GLU A 81 -0.52 8.62 -9.33
C GLU A 81 -1.74 9.28 -8.68
N PHE A 82 -1.51 10.15 -7.68
CA PHE A 82 -2.60 10.78 -6.96
C PHE A 82 -3.04 12.09 -7.60
N PHE A 83 -4.32 12.16 -7.94
CA PHE A 83 -4.95 13.37 -8.43
C PHE A 83 -6.39 13.52 -7.90
N THR A 84 -6.89 14.75 -7.97
CA THR A 84 -8.26 15.09 -7.53
C THR A 84 -9.07 15.63 -8.68
N SER A 85 -10.35 15.32 -8.71
CA SER A 85 -11.31 15.87 -9.65
C SER A 85 -12.51 16.40 -8.86
N PRO A 86 -12.84 17.70 -8.97
CA PRO A 86 -12.07 18.79 -9.57
C PRO A 86 -10.68 18.97 -8.93
N ALA A 87 -9.77 19.61 -9.67
CA ALA A 87 -8.43 19.87 -9.18
C ALA A 87 -8.47 20.83 -7.97
N MET A 88 -7.77 20.46 -6.90
CA MET A 88 -7.65 21.29 -5.71
C MET A 88 -6.43 22.21 -5.82
N LYS A 89 -6.56 23.47 -5.37
CA LYS A 89 -5.44 24.43 -5.34
C LYS A 89 -4.31 23.96 -4.44
N LYS A 90 -4.67 23.41 -3.27
CA LYS A 90 -3.73 22.79 -2.34
C LYS A 90 -3.94 21.28 -2.34
N LYS A 91 -2.97 20.54 -2.88
CA LYS A 91 -3.04 19.08 -2.89
C LYS A 91 -3.25 18.53 -1.48
N PRO A 92 -4.15 17.55 -1.29
CA PRO A 92 -4.29 16.83 -0.05
C PRO A 92 -2.96 16.22 0.41
N LEU A 93 -2.75 16.16 1.72
CA LEU A 93 -1.61 15.48 2.32
C LEU A 93 -2.02 14.04 2.66
N ILE A 94 -1.30 13.08 2.13
CA ILE A 94 -1.51 11.66 2.41
C ILE A 94 -0.38 11.18 3.31
N THR A 95 -0.72 10.57 4.43
CA THR A 95 0.23 10.02 5.40
C THR A 95 -0.16 8.61 5.80
N LEU A 96 0.82 7.77 6.07
CA LEU A 96 0.61 6.42 6.60
C LEU A 96 0.23 6.48 8.08
N ARG A 97 -0.70 5.63 8.51
CA ARG A 97 -1.09 5.45 9.90
C ARG A 97 -1.49 4.00 10.18
N GLY A 98 -0.62 3.26 10.85
CA GLY A 98 -0.86 1.84 11.08
C GLY A 98 -1.02 1.08 9.78
N ARG A 99 -2.09 0.30 9.64
CA ARG A 99 -2.45 -0.43 8.42
C ARG A 99 -3.29 0.40 7.45
N GLY A 100 -3.23 1.72 7.54
CA GLY A 100 -4.05 2.58 6.72
C GLY A 100 -3.37 3.88 6.33
N ILE A 101 -4.14 4.73 5.68
CA ILE A 101 -3.74 6.07 5.27
C ILE A 101 -4.68 7.11 5.84
N VAL A 102 -4.14 8.30 6.06
CA VAL A 102 -4.91 9.50 6.40
C VAL A 102 -4.73 10.50 5.28
N VAL A 103 -5.82 10.90 4.67
CA VAL A 103 -5.85 11.95 3.66
C VAL A 103 -6.36 13.22 4.32
N GLN A 104 -5.52 14.23 4.43
CA GLN A 104 -5.87 15.52 4.99
C GLN A 104 -6.14 16.52 3.86
N LEU A 105 -7.40 16.96 3.74
CA LEU A 105 -7.79 18.01 2.83
C LEU A 105 -7.25 19.34 3.37
N ARG A 106 -6.56 20.11 2.53
CA ARG A 106 -5.92 21.38 2.91
C ARG A 106 -6.46 22.60 2.16
N ASP A 107 -7.42 22.36 1.30
CA ASP A 107 -8.04 23.40 0.47
C ASP A 107 -9.42 23.77 0.99
N THR A 108 -9.89 24.94 0.58
CA THR A 108 -11.31 25.32 0.71
C THR A 108 -12.05 24.73 -0.47
N LEU A 109 -13.06 23.93 -0.19
CA LEU A 109 -13.83 23.23 -1.21
C LEU A 109 -14.97 24.12 -1.74
N ALA A 110 -15.30 23.98 -3.00
CA ALA A 110 -16.47 24.63 -3.56
C ALA A 110 -17.76 24.03 -2.98
N PRO A 111 -18.82 24.83 -2.76
CA PRO A 111 -20.12 24.32 -2.32
C PRO A 111 -20.78 23.50 -3.41
N ASN A 112 -21.65 22.58 -3.02
CA ASN A 112 -22.45 21.73 -3.93
C ASN A 112 -21.59 21.09 -5.03
N THR A 113 -20.45 20.53 -4.66
CA THR A 113 -19.50 19.99 -5.62
C THR A 113 -19.08 18.60 -5.18
N THR A 114 -19.09 17.66 -6.12
CA THR A 114 -18.59 16.30 -5.94
C THR A 114 -17.08 16.26 -6.23
N TYR A 115 -16.34 15.72 -5.29
CA TYR A 115 -14.90 15.52 -5.37
C TYR A 115 -14.55 14.04 -5.45
N ALA A 116 -13.66 13.69 -6.37
CA ALA A 116 -13.07 12.38 -6.46
C ALA A 116 -11.57 12.45 -6.17
N LEU A 117 -11.10 11.65 -5.22
CA LEU A 117 -9.70 11.45 -4.91
C LEU A 117 -9.27 10.14 -5.57
N ASN A 118 -8.43 10.21 -6.60
CA ASN A 118 -7.95 9.05 -7.33
C ASN A 118 -6.53 8.73 -6.89
N PHE A 119 -6.30 7.51 -6.49
CA PHE A 119 -5.00 7.06 -5.97
C PHE A 119 -4.16 6.31 -7.02
N GLY A 120 -4.75 5.98 -8.17
CA GLY A 120 -4.05 5.24 -9.21
C GLY A 120 -3.46 3.92 -8.71
N SER A 121 -2.15 3.77 -8.81
CA SER A 121 -1.38 2.65 -8.27
C SER A 121 -0.46 3.06 -7.10
N ALA A 122 -0.76 4.20 -6.46
CA ALA A 122 0.08 4.74 -5.38
C ALA A 122 0.08 3.89 -4.11
N ILE A 123 -1.04 3.21 -3.82
CA ILE A 123 -1.19 2.36 -2.63
C ILE A 123 -0.77 0.95 -3.00
N ARG A 124 0.16 0.40 -2.25
CA ARG A 124 0.69 -0.95 -2.44
C ARG A 124 0.84 -1.64 -1.11
N ASP A 125 0.80 -2.98 -1.11
CA ASP A 125 1.21 -3.72 0.07
C ASP A 125 2.66 -3.41 0.45
N ASN A 126 2.98 -3.58 1.72
CA ASN A 126 4.31 -3.24 2.24
C ASN A 126 5.36 -4.31 1.96
N ASN A 127 4.97 -5.56 1.77
CA ASN A 127 5.89 -6.69 1.66
C ASN A 127 6.30 -6.94 0.21
N GLU A 128 5.36 -7.25 -0.66
CA GLU A 128 5.58 -7.63 -2.05
C GLU A 128 5.47 -6.46 -3.02
N GLY A 129 4.79 -5.38 -2.61
CA GLY A 129 4.59 -4.17 -3.41
C GLY A 129 3.45 -4.31 -4.42
N ASN A 130 2.49 -5.23 -4.19
CA ASN A 130 1.32 -5.41 -5.06
C ASN A 130 0.45 -4.15 -5.04
N PRO A 131 0.17 -3.52 -6.18
CA PRO A 131 -0.59 -2.28 -6.21
C PRO A 131 -2.10 -2.50 -6.10
N LEU A 132 -2.76 -1.67 -5.30
CA LEU A 132 -4.20 -1.52 -5.33
C LEU A 132 -4.56 -0.57 -6.48
N TYR A 133 -5.02 -1.11 -7.60
CA TYR A 133 -5.35 -0.33 -8.78
C TYR A 133 -6.69 0.39 -8.67
N SER A 134 -6.76 1.56 -9.30
CA SER A 134 -8.01 2.31 -9.54
C SER A 134 -8.80 2.66 -8.27
N MET A 135 -8.13 2.68 -7.12
CA MET A 135 -8.79 3.10 -5.89
C MET A 135 -9.24 4.56 -6.00
N ARG A 136 -10.52 4.79 -5.70
CA ARG A 136 -11.14 6.11 -5.73
C ARG A 136 -12.00 6.32 -4.49
N TYR A 137 -11.85 7.49 -3.88
CA TYR A 137 -12.71 7.96 -2.82
C TYR A 137 -13.50 9.18 -3.31
N VAL A 138 -14.82 9.11 -3.23
CA VAL A 138 -15.73 10.14 -3.72
C VAL A 138 -16.51 10.74 -2.55
N PHE A 139 -16.71 12.03 -2.56
CA PHE A 139 -17.58 12.73 -1.59
C PHE A 139 -18.16 13.99 -2.21
N SER A 140 -19.23 14.50 -1.62
CA SER A 140 -19.84 15.77 -2.04
C SER A 140 -19.91 16.77 -0.89
N THR A 141 -19.71 18.02 -1.20
CA THR A 141 -20.00 19.15 -0.28
C THR A 141 -21.49 19.53 -0.30
N GLY A 142 -22.23 19.05 -1.32
CA GLY A 142 -23.67 19.19 -1.45
C GLY A 142 -24.43 18.01 -0.86
N PRO A 143 -25.76 18.04 -0.95
CA PRO A 143 -26.63 16.96 -0.47
C PRO A 143 -26.59 15.70 -1.36
N GLU A 144 -26.10 15.82 -2.59
CA GLU A 144 -26.10 14.77 -3.59
C GLU A 144 -24.71 14.55 -4.19
N ILE A 145 -24.49 13.39 -4.77
CA ILE A 145 -23.32 13.06 -5.59
C ILE A 145 -23.69 13.28 -7.04
N ASP A 146 -22.88 14.04 -7.77
CA ASP A 146 -23.08 14.23 -9.20
C ASP A 146 -22.85 12.92 -9.96
N SER A 147 -23.83 12.50 -10.72
CA SER A 147 -23.81 11.29 -11.54
C SER A 147 -23.79 11.61 -13.04
N MET A 148 -22.96 12.57 -13.45
CA MET A 148 -22.85 12.92 -14.86
C MET A 148 -22.11 11.83 -15.62
N VAL A 149 -22.72 11.33 -16.68
CA VAL A 149 -22.11 10.40 -17.63
C VAL A 149 -21.73 11.16 -18.89
N LEU A 150 -20.46 11.10 -19.26
CA LEU A 150 -19.98 11.58 -20.55
C LEU A 150 -19.76 10.37 -21.45
N SER A 151 -20.56 10.26 -22.49
CA SER A 151 -20.40 9.25 -23.56
C SER A 151 -19.78 9.88 -24.80
N GLY A 152 -18.89 9.17 -25.43
CA GLY A 152 -18.20 9.63 -26.62
C GLY A 152 -17.57 8.46 -27.38
N TYR A 153 -17.00 8.76 -28.53
CA TYR A 153 -16.18 7.82 -29.26
C TYR A 153 -14.83 8.44 -29.55
N THR A 154 -13.80 7.60 -29.57
CA THR A 154 -12.47 8.02 -30.01
C THR A 154 -12.14 7.32 -31.31
N ALA A 155 -11.52 8.05 -32.25
CA ALA A 155 -11.05 7.51 -33.50
C ALA A 155 -9.54 7.77 -33.64
N ASP A 156 -8.81 6.79 -34.19
CA ASP A 156 -7.41 6.98 -34.54
C ASP A 156 -7.37 7.83 -35.84
N SER A 157 -6.86 9.05 -35.74
CA SER A 157 -6.73 9.98 -36.83
C SER A 157 -5.78 9.52 -37.94
N TYR A 158 -4.84 8.63 -37.58
CA TYR A 158 -3.86 8.13 -38.55
C TYR A 158 -4.36 6.94 -39.37
N LYS A 159 -5.20 6.08 -38.79
CA LYS A 159 -5.72 4.88 -39.45
C LYS A 159 -7.15 5.03 -39.92
N ALA A 160 -7.82 6.12 -39.63
CA ALA A 160 -9.26 6.36 -39.89
C ALA A 160 -10.16 5.19 -39.42
N VAL A 161 -9.71 4.42 -38.42
CA VAL A 161 -10.45 3.32 -37.83
C VAL A 161 -11.26 3.85 -36.65
N SER A 162 -12.57 3.78 -36.77
CA SER A 162 -13.48 4.10 -35.68
C SER A 162 -13.46 2.93 -34.67
N TYR A 163 -13.00 3.17 -33.45
CA TYR A 163 -13.13 2.21 -32.35
C TYR A 163 -14.48 2.43 -31.68
N THR A 164 -15.47 1.63 -32.05
CA THR A 164 -16.84 1.73 -31.55
C THR A 164 -17.00 1.30 -30.08
N HIS A 165 -15.95 0.80 -29.43
CA HIS A 165 -15.97 0.31 -28.05
C HIS A 165 -14.69 0.61 -27.26
N LEU A 166 -14.23 1.86 -27.26
CA LEU A 166 -13.41 2.30 -26.13
C LEU A 166 -14.40 2.71 -25.04
N ARG A 167 -14.80 1.77 -24.20
CA ARG A 167 -15.31 2.12 -22.88
C ARG A 167 -14.19 2.84 -22.17
N ALA A 168 -14.29 4.15 -21.99
CA ALA A 168 -13.71 4.75 -20.82
C ALA A 168 -14.20 3.87 -19.67
N HIS A 169 -13.29 3.39 -18.79
CA HIS A 169 -13.69 2.58 -17.66
C HIS A 169 -14.79 3.36 -16.91
N GLU A 170 -16.01 3.08 -17.27
CA GLU A 170 -17.15 3.46 -16.48
C GLU A 170 -16.99 2.66 -15.21
N THR A 171 -16.61 3.32 -14.15
CA THR A 171 -16.83 2.80 -12.83
C THR A 171 -18.35 2.73 -12.69
N GLU A 172 -18.92 1.59 -12.99
CA GLU A 172 -20.28 1.30 -12.60
C GLU A 172 -20.34 1.44 -11.09
N LEU A 173 -20.99 2.48 -10.64
CA LEU A 173 -21.50 2.59 -9.30
C LEU A 173 -22.59 1.53 -9.15
N HIS A 174 -22.23 0.35 -8.70
CA HIS A 174 -23.21 -0.56 -8.12
C HIS A 174 -23.65 0.05 -6.80
N LEU A 175 -24.83 0.65 -6.80
CA LEU A 175 -25.61 0.99 -5.62
C LEU A 175 -26.09 -0.29 -4.94
#